data_0219f1fc504a8b7781230aed28e7e735
#
_entry.id   0219f1fc504a8b7781230aed28e7e735
#
_cell.length_a   1.000
_cell.length_b   1.000
_cell.length_c   1.000
_cell.angle_alpha   90.00
_cell.angle_beta   90.00
_cell.angle_gamma   90.00
#
_symmetry.space_group_name_H-M   'P 1'
#
loop_
_entity.id
_entity.type
_entity.pdbx_description
1 polymer ?
#
loop_
_entity_poly.entity_id
_entity_poly.type
_entity_poly.pdbx_seq_one_letter_code
_entity_poly.pdbx_strand_id
1 'polypeptide(L)'
;MDRLKARLVAKGYNQQERVDFLETFSPVIHSATICIILTLATMKGWSLRQLDVKNAFLHGHLDTTVFMDQPPGFEDSTAPTHVCQLKRALYGLKQAPRAWFDRFSSFLIDYGFFCSTADSSLFIYNHDSHILIFLVYVDDIILTRSLDSLLADFVSHLGVQFSIKDLGSLSYFLGVQVCRFSDGIFFYHNPNI
;
A
#
# COMPACT_ATOMS: atom_id res chain seq x y z
N MET A 1 17.74 -18.23 10.30
CA MET A 1 18.66 -17.51 9.42
C MET A 1 17.92 -16.29 8.88
N ASP A 2 18.32 -15.10 9.29
CA ASP A 2 17.71 -13.86 8.80
C ASP A 2 18.06 -13.69 7.32
N ARG A 3 17.03 -13.47 6.51
CA ARG A 3 17.20 -13.25 5.07
C ARG A 3 17.71 -11.83 4.84
N LEU A 4 18.91 -11.69 4.31
CA LEU A 4 19.43 -10.39 3.87
C LEU A 4 18.51 -9.81 2.79
N LYS A 5 18.14 -8.55 2.95
CA LYS A 5 17.35 -7.77 1.98
C LYS A 5 18.18 -6.59 1.49
N ALA A 6 18.39 -6.50 0.18
CA ALA A 6 18.95 -5.32 -0.46
C ALA A 6 17.85 -4.57 -1.22
N ARG A 7 17.83 -3.24 -1.14
CA ARG A 7 16.93 -2.39 -1.90
C ARG A 7 17.73 -1.30 -2.60
N LEU A 8 17.48 -1.12 -3.89
CA LEU A 8 17.96 0.05 -4.61
C LEU A 8 17.08 1.25 -4.20
N VAL A 9 17.70 2.33 -3.77
CA VAL A 9 17.03 3.54 -3.29
C VAL A 9 17.59 4.75 -4.04
N ALA A 10 16.72 5.55 -4.64
CA ALA A 10 17.10 6.79 -5.29
C ALA A 10 17.43 7.88 -4.25
N LYS A 11 18.33 8.80 -4.60
CA LYS A 11 18.69 9.96 -3.76
C LYS A 11 17.68 11.09 -3.92
N GLY A 12 16.40 10.83 -3.62
CA GLY A 12 15.31 11.79 -3.80
C GLY A 12 15.41 13.08 -2.98
N TYR A 13 16.33 13.14 -2.01
CA TYR A 13 16.64 14.38 -1.28
C TYR A 13 17.26 15.46 -2.16
N ASN A 14 17.81 15.08 -3.33
CA ASN A 14 18.33 16.02 -4.33
C ASN A 14 17.24 16.58 -5.26
N GLN A 15 16.05 16.01 -5.25
CA GLN A 15 14.95 16.44 -6.11
C GLN A 15 14.41 17.80 -5.69
N GLN A 16 14.12 18.64 -6.68
CA GLN A 16 13.55 19.98 -6.51
C GLN A 16 12.06 19.98 -6.90
N GLU A 17 11.23 20.53 -6.01
CA GLU A 17 9.81 20.70 -6.28
C GLU A 17 9.60 21.58 -7.53
N ARG A 18 8.59 21.27 -8.32
CA ARG A 18 8.21 21.88 -9.61
C ARG A 18 9.23 21.70 -10.76
N VAL A 19 10.35 21.04 -10.50
CA VAL A 19 11.35 20.66 -11.52
C VAL A 19 11.32 19.15 -11.71
N ASP A 20 11.55 18.40 -10.63
CA ASP A 20 11.65 16.93 -10.65
C ASP A 20 10.35 16.23 -10.26
N PHE A 21 9.45 16.93 -9.56
CA PHE A 21 8.15 16.43 -9.17
C PHE A 21 7.17 17.60 -8.90
N LEU A 22 5.87 17.35 -9.14
CA LEU A 22 4.82 18.34 -8.90
C LEU A 22 4.14 18.12 -7.55
N GLU A 23 3.82 16.87 -7.23
CA GLU A 23 3.08 16.50 -6.03
C GLU A 23 3.67 15.25 -5.37
N THR A 24 3.63 15.23 -4.05
CA THR A 24 4.11 14.11 -3.24
C THR A 24 3.02 13.53 -2.34
N PHE A 25 1.83 14.12 -2.36
CA PHE A 25 0.76 13.71 -1.47
C PHE A 25 0.42 12.22 -1.65
N SER A 26 0.45 11.51 -0.55
CA SER A 26 -0.07 10.15 -0.42
C SER A 26 -0.98 10.13 0.81
N PRO A 27 -2.14 9.49 0.73
CA PRO A 27 -3.05 9.40 1.87
C PRO A 27 -2.38 8.82 3.10
N VAL A 28 -2.69 9.43 4.25
CA VAL A 28 -2.34 8.92 5.57
C VAL A 28 -3.64 8.56 6.27
N ILE A 29 -3.74 7.33 6.72
CA ILE A 29 -4.93 6.81 7.40
C ILE A 29 -5.20 7.62 8.67
N HIS A 30 -6.43 8.07 8.86
CA HIS A 30 -6.84 8.66 10.11
C HIS A 30 -7.05 7.58 11.18
N SER A 31 -6.53 7.79 12.39
CA SER A 31 -6.71 6.85 13.50
C SER A 31 -8.19 6.56 13.80
N ALA A 32 -9.07 7.55 13.61
CA ALA A 32 -10.51 7.39 13.74
C ALA A 32 -11.07 6.38 12.73
N THR A 33 -10.59 6.41 11.48
CA THR A 33 -10.99 5.46 10.42
C THR A 33 -10.64 4.03 10.82
N ILE A 34 -9.43 3.81 11.31
CA ILE A 34 -9.00 2.49 11.80
C ILE A 34 -9.97 2.01 12.89
N CYS A 35 -10.21 2.83 13.93
CA CYS A 35 -11.10 2.47 15.03
C CYS A 35 -12.52 2.13 14.55
N ILE A 36 -13.08 2.92 13.63
CA ILE A 36 -14.42 2.71 13.08
C ILE A 36 -14.49 1.36 12.36
N ILE A 37 -13.53 1.08 11.46
CA ILE A 37 -13.52 -0.14 10.66
C ILE A 37 -13.33 -1.39 11.56
N LEU A 38 -12.43 -1.32 12.54
CA LEU A 38 -12.21 -2.42 13.47
C LEU A 38 -13.44 -2.67 14.35
N THR A 39 -14.10 -1.61 14.84
CA THR A 39 -15.34 -1.71 15.60
C THR A 39 -16.46 -2.31 14.75
N LEU A 40 -16.64 -1.80 13.54
CA LEU A 40 -17.67 -2.31 12.62
C LEU A 40 -17.47 -3.80 12.31
N ALA A 41 -16.23 -4.20 11.98
CA ALA A 41 -15.89 -5.58 11.68
C ALA A 41 -16.18 -6.49 12.91
N THR A 42 -15.85 -6.04 14.11
CA THR A 42 -16.12 -6.77 15.35
C THR A 42 -17.62 -6.93 15.60
N MET A 43 -18.39 -5.83 15.52
CA MET A 43 -19.84 -5.85 15.74
C MET A 43 -20.58 -6.72 14.73
N LYS A 44 -20.07 -6.82 13.49
CA LYS A 44 -20.67 -7.61 12.41
C LYS A 44 -20.12 -9.04 12.34
N GLY A 45 -19.16 -9.41 13.18
CA GLY A 45 -18.49 -10.70 13.12
C GLY A 45 -17.68 -10.91 11.85
N TRP A 46 -17.26 -9.83 11.18
CA TRP A 46 -16.49 -9.89 9.93
C TRP A 46 -15.03 -10.24 10.21
N SER A 47 -14.42 -11.00 9.32
CA SER A 47 -12.99 -11.28 9.40
C SER A 47 -12.18 -10.04 9.01
N LEU A 48 -11.07 -9.84 9.70
CA LEU A 48 -10.07 -8.81 9.38
C LEU A 48 -8.81 -9.53 8.89
N ARG A 49 -8.38 -9.21 7.68
CA ARG A 49 -7.16 -9.75 7.08
C ARG A 49 -6.16 -8.65 6.82
N GLN A 50 -4.91 -9.02 6.91
CA GLN A 50 -3.80 -8.13 6.57
C GLN A 50 -3.14 -8.62 5.28
N LEU A 51 -2.94 -7.71 4.34
CA LEU A 51 -2.22 -7.94 3.10
C LEU A 51 -0.99 -7.03 3.06
N ASP A 52 0.08 -7.50 2.43
CA ASP A 52 1.32 -6.77 2.19
C ASP A 52 1.61 -6.73 0.69
N VAL A 53 1.93 -5.55 0.17
CA VAL A 53 2.30 -5.37 -1.23
C VAL A 53 3.81 -5.34 -1.35
N LYS A 54 4.39 -6.37 -1.92
CA LYS A 54 5.84 -6.42 -2.12
C LYS A 54 6.28 -5.33 -3.09
N ASN A 55 7.23 -4.50 -2.63
CA ASN A 55 7.82 -3.45 -3.44
C ASN A 55 6.77 -2.48 -4.02
N ALA A 56 5.83 -2.04 -3.21
CA ALA A 56 4.68 -1.21 -3.61
C ALA A 56 5.07 -0.07 -4.57
N PHE A 57 6.09 0.70 -4.25
CA PHE A 57 6.51 1.83 -5.08
C PHE A 57 6.96 1.44 -6.49
N LEU A 58 7.51 0.23 -6.69
CA LEU A 58 7.92 -0.24 -8.02
C LEU A 58 6.74 -0.51 -8.97
N HIS A 59 5.51 -0.54 -8.45
CA HIS A 59 4.30 -0.64 -9.25
C HIS A 59 3.80 0.73 -9.74
N GLY A 60 4.26 1.85 -9.11
CA GLY A 60 3.86 3.21 -9.48
C GLY A 60 4.45 3.62 -10.84
N HIS A 61 3.62 4.25 -11.67
CA HIS A 61 4.06 4.86 -12.94
C HIS A 61 4.56 6.28 -12.67
N LEU A 62 5.58 6.69 -13.42
CA LEU A 62 6.09 8.06 -13.36
C LEU A 62 5.49 8.86 -14.51
N ASP A 63 4.79 9.95 -14.21
CA ASP A 63 4.19 10.85 -15.21
C ASP A 63 5.23 11.79 -15.81
N THR A 64 6.36 11.94 -15.15
CA THR A 64 7.48 12.79 -15.59
C THR A 64 8.72 11.93 -15.85
N THR A 65 9.57 12.38 -16.78
CA THR A 65 10.85 11.73 -17.04
C THR A 65 11.80 11.97 -15.86
N VAL A 66 12.25 10.89 -15.23
CA VAL A 66 13.22 10.94 -14.12
C VAL A 66 14.48 10.20 -14.53
N PHE A 67 15.62 10.86 -14.37
CA PHE A 67 16.94 10.28 -14.58
C PHE A 67 17.64 10.04 -13.26
N MET A 68 18.47 9.03 -13.22
CA MET A 68 19.29 8.65 -12.07
C MET A 68 20.68 8.21 -12.56
N ASP A 69 21.72 8.53 -11.81
CA ASP A 69 23.05 7.98 -12.05
C ASP A 69 23.01 6.45 -12.05
N GLN A 70 23.90 5.84 -12.82
CA GLN A 70 24.04 4.39 -12.78
C GLN A 70 24.39 3.94 -11.36
N PRO A 71 23.73 2.89 -10.83
CA PRO A 71 24.00 2.41 -9.48
C PRO A 71 25.44 1.88 -9.35
N PRO A 72 26.15 2.15 -8.23
CA PRO A 72 27.47 1.62 -8.00
C PRO A 72 27.54 0.09 -8.16
N GLY A 73 28.49 -0.37 -8.96
CA GLY A 73 28.66 -1.80 -9.29
C GLY A 73 27.76 -2.31 -10.42
N PHE A 74 26.97 -1.44 -11.04
CA PHE A 74 26.12 -1.72 -12.23
C PHE A 74 26.37 -0.70 -13.35
N GLU A 75 27.52 -0.03 -13.30
CA GLU A 75 27.91 0.93 -14.33
C GLU A 75 28.23 0.18 -15.64
N ASP A 76 27.66 0.68 -16.74
CA ASP A 76 27.99 0.18 -18.08
C ASP A 76 29.42 0.66 -18.48
N SER A 77 30.34 -0.28 -18.57
CA SER A 77 31.72 0.01 -18.94
C SER A 77 31.87 0.62 -20.35
N THR A 78 30.89 0.40 -21.21
CA THR A 78 30.88 0.97 -22.58
C THR A 78 30.27 2.36 -22.65
N ALA A 79 29.52 2.75 -21.62
CA ALA A 79 28.80 4.02 -21.54
C ALA A 79 28.82 4.62 -20.11
N PRO A 80 30.01 4.86 -19.52
CA PRO A 80 30.14 5.23 -18.10
C PRO A 80 29.51 6.59 -17.74
N THR A 81 29.30 7.46 -18.72
CA THR A 81 28.67 8.78 -18.53
C THR A 81 27.16 8.77 -18.75
N HIS A 82 26.60 7.64 -19.17
CA HIS A 82 25.16 7.54 -19.34
C HIS A 82 24.43 7.49 -18.00
N VAL A 83 23.18 7.95 -18.02
CA VAL A 83 22.27 7.91 -16.87
C VAL A 83 21.12 6.94 -17.14
N CYS A 84 20.51 6.44 -16.07
CA CYS A 84 19.35 5.56 -16.14
C CYS A 84 18.07 6.40 -16.23
N GLN A 85 17.28 6.22 -17.28
CA GLN A 85 15.91 6.71 -17.30
C GLN A 85 15.01 5.76 -16.54
N LEU A 86 14.38 6.23 -15.47
CA LEU A 86 13.47 5.42 -14.68
C LEU A 86 12.14 5.27 -15.42
N LYS A 87 11.68 4.01 -15.59
CA LYS A 87 10.39 3.69 -16.20
C LYS A 87 9.27 3.55 -15.16
N ARG A 88 9.63 3.37 -13.90
CA ARG A 88 8.72 3.21 -12.76
C ARG A 88 9.29 3.93 -11.54
N ALA A 89 8.42 4.22 -10.58
CA ALA A 89 8.83 4.79 -9.32
C ALA A 89 9.80 3.86 -8.58
N LEU A 90 10.70 4.46 -7.81
CA LEU A 90 11.71 3.77 -7.02
C LEU A 90 11.67 4.30 -5.60
N TYR A 91 12.02 3.47 -4.63
CA TYR A 91 12.19 3.92 -3.24
C TYR A 91 13.15 5.11 -3.18
N GLY A 92 12.83 6.08 -2.34
CA GLY A 92 13.59 7.31 -2.18
C GLY A 92 13.15 8.48 -3.07
N LEU A 93 12.44 8.25 -4.18
CA LEU A 93 11.85 9.35 -4.94
C LEU A 93 10.71 10.03 -4.18
N LYS A 94 10.64 11.35 -4.23
CA LYS A 94 9.61 12.15 -3.55
C LYS A 94 8.19 11.81 -4.03
N GLN A 95 8.00 11.56 -5.33
CA GLN A 95 6.71 11.22 -5.94
C GLN A 95 6.34 9.73 -5.88
N ALA A 96 7.22 8.85 -5.39
CA ALA A 96 6.97 7.41 -5.41
C ALA A 96 5.71 6.99 -4.61
N PRO A 97 5.44 7.53 -3.41
CA PRO A 97 4.21 7.21 -2.68
C PRO A 97 2.95 7.61 -3.44
N ARG A 98 2.95 8.78 -4.09
CA ARG A 98 1.85 9.27 -4.92
C ARG A 98 1.63 8.37 -6.13
N ALA A 99 2.67 8.10 -6.90
CA ALA A 99 2.61 7.26 -8.10
C ALA A 99 2.10 5.84 -7.78
N TRP A 100 2.49 5.29 -6.65
CA TRP A 100 1.96 4.02 -6.16
C TRP A 100 0.47 4.12 -5.83
N PHE A 101 0.07 5.11 -5.02
CA PHE A 101 -1.31 5.30 -4.62
C PHE A 101 -2.23 5.50 -5.82
N ASP A 102 -1.86 6.32 -6.79
CA ASP A 102 -2.64 6.59 -8.00
C ASP A 102 -2.83 5.30 -8.81
N ARG A 103 -1.79 4.48 -8.95
CA ARG A 103 -1.88 3.18 -9.64
C ARG A 103 -2.81 2.21 -8.92
N PHE A 104 -2.70 2.14 -7.60
CA PHE A 104 -3.49 1.21 -6.79
C PHE A 104 -4.95 1.64 -6.67
N SER A 105 -5.19 2.93 -6.41
CA SER A 105 -6.55 3.49 -6.32
C SER A 105 -7.31 3.38 -7.64
N SER A 106 -6.66 3.65 -8.78
CA SER A 106 -7.26 3.45 -10.10
C SER A 106 -7.72 2.01 -10.30
N PHE A 107 -6.87 1.04 -9.96
CA PHE A 107 -7.24 -0.37 -10.05
C PHE A 107 -8.47 -0.71 -9.18
N LEU A 108 -8.54 -0.20 -7.95
CA LEU A 108 -9.69 -0.42 -7.07
C LEU A 108 -10.97 0.20 -7.63
N ILE A 109 -10.88 1.42 -8.15
CA ILE A 109 -12.01 2.15 -8.75
C ILE A 109 -12.50 1.41 -10.01
N ASP A 110 -11.60 0.96 -10.88
CA ASP A 110 -11.93 0.18 -12.09
C ASP A 110 -12.61 -1.16 -11.74
N TYR A 111 -12.28 -1.75 -10.60
CA TYR A 111 -12.93 -2.96 -10.10
C TYR A 111 -14.34 -2.69 -9.53
N GLY A 112 -14.68 -1.44 -9.23
CA GLY A 112 -15.98 -1.02 -8.70
C GLY A 112 -15.97 -0.55 -7.24
N PHE A 113 -14.80 -0.33 -6.65
CA PHE A 113 -14.71 0.35 -5.35
C PHE A 113 -14.95 1.85 -5.50
N PHE A 114 -15.47 2.47 -4.48
CA PHE A 114 -15.45 3.92 -4.35
C PHE A 114 -14.52 4.33 -3.20
N CYS A 115 -13.82 5.44 -3.40
CA CYS A 115 -12.96 6.04 -2.40
C CYS A 115 -13.82 6.91 -1.46
N SER A 116 -13.60 6.82 -0.16
CA SER A 116 -14.29 7.65 0.83
C SER A 116 -13.83 9.11 0.71
N THR A 117 -14.79 10.03 0.77
CA THR A 117 -14.50 11.47 0.81
C THR A 117 -13.97 11.94 2.17
N ALA A 118 -14.21 11.16 3.25
CA ALA A 118 -13.75 11.49 4.59
C ALA A 118 -12.31 11.03 4.86
N ASP A 119 -11.88 9.96 4.18
CA ASP A 119 -10.53 9.42 4.30
C ASP A 119 -10.16 8.74 2.97
N SER A 120 -9.26 9.32 2.21
CA SER A 120 -8.86 8.84 0.89
C SER A 120 -8.07 7.52 0.91
N SER A 121 -7.67 7.03 2.09
CA SER A 121 -7.10 5.69 2.25
C SER A 121 -8.15 4.59 2.40
N LEU A 122 -9.44 4.95 2.52
CA LEU A 122 -10.57 4.04 2.68
C LEU A 122 -11.31 3.82 1.37
N PHE A 123 -11.34 2.58 0.92
CA PHE A 123 -12.09 2.13 -0.26
C PHE A 123 -13.17 1.14 0.13
N ILE A 124 -14.36 1.31 -0.44
CA ILE A 124 -15.53 0.51 -0.13
C ILE A 124 -16.11 -0.03 -1.44
N TYR A 125 -16.30 -1.34 -1.49
CA TYR A 125 -17.11 -2.00 -2.51
C TYR A 125 -18.42 -2.42 -1.87
N ASN A 126 -19.53 -2.09 -2.51
CA ASN A 126 -20.87 -2.45 -2.06
C ASN A 126 -21.72 -2.83 -3.26
N HIS A 127 -21.97 -4.13 -3.42
CA HIS A 127 -22.76 -4.68 -4.50
C HIS A 127 -23.56 -5.90 -4.00
N ASP A 128 -24.84 -5.98 -4.31
CA ASP A 128 -25.72 -7.10 -3.96
C ASP A 128 -25.67 -7.51 -2.47
N SER A 129 -25.69 -6.54 -1.56
CA SER A 129 -25.58 -6.76 -0.11
C SER A 129 -24.21 -7.29 0.36
N HIS A 130 -23.23 -7.35 -0.53
CA HIS A 130 -21.86 -7.72 -0.22
C HIS A 130 -21.01 -6.48 -0.03
N ILE A 131 -20.30 -6.41 1.08
CA ILE A 131 -19.45 -5.28 1.44
C ILE A 131 -18.02 -5.78 1.57
N LEU A 132 -17.10 -5.12 0.84
CA LEU A 132 -15.65 -5.23 1.04
C LEU A 132 -15.13 -3.85 1.44
N ILE A 133 -14.30 -3.79 2.45
CA ILE A 133 -13.69 -2.56 2.92
C ILE A 133 -12.18 -2.73 2.90
N PHE A 134 -11.50 -1.84 2.20
CA PHE A 134 -10.05 -1.73 2.11
C PHE A 134 -9.57 -0.48 2.81
N LEU A 135 -8.60 -0.63 3.68
CA LEU A 135 -7.87 0.46 4.30
C LEU A 135 -6.41 0.33 3.90
N VAL A 136 -5.91 1.30 3.15
CA VAL A 136 -4.61 1.24 2.46
C VAL A 136 -3.61 2.18 3.13
N TYR A 137 -2.48 1.65 3.56
CA TYR A 137 -1.36 2.44 4.04
C TYR A 137 -0.07 1.97 3.36
N VAL A 138 0.31 2.66 2.30
CA VAL A 138 1.46 2.32 1.45
C VAL A 138 1.42 0.86 0.99
N ASP A 139 2.21 -0.02 1.58
CA ASP A 139 2.31 -1.45 1.31
C ASP A 139 1.44 -2.32 2.24
N ASP A 140 0.98 -1.76 3.35
CA ASP A 140 0.10 -2.44 4.30
C ASP A 140 -1.37 -2.17 4.01
N ILE A 141 -2.17 -3.23 3.95
CA ILE A 141 -3.59 -3.16 3.67
C ILE A 141 -4.37 -3.96 4.73
N ILE A 142 -5.39 -3.34 5.30
CA ILE A 142 -6.43 -4.06 6.04
C ILE A 142 -7.62 -4.29 5.12
N LEU A 143 -8.11 -5.52 5.14
CA LEU A 143 -9.30 -5.93 4.42
C LEU A 143 -10.31 -6.54 5.38
N THR A 144 -11.55 -6.07 5.32
CA THR A 144 -12.69 -6.69 6.00
C THR A 144 -13.87 -6.84 5.06
N ARG A 145 -14.79 -7.77 5.36
CA ARG A 145 -15.84 -8.17 4.43
C ARG A 145 -17.04 -8.84 5.10
N SER A 146 -18.16 -8.80 4.39
CA SER A 146 -19.37 -9.49 4.79
C SER A 146 -19.44 -10.96 4.34
N LEU A 147 -18.69 -11.40 3.29
CA LEU A 147 -18.73 -12.76 2.76
C LEU A 147 -17.35 -13.25 2.28
N ASP A 148 -17.00 -14.50 2.61
CA ASP A 148 -15.66 -15.07 2.33
C ASP A 148 -15.40 -15.40 0.85
N SER A 149 -16.39 -15.76 0.06
CA SER A 149 -16.22 -16.20 -1.33
C SER A 149 -15.75 -15.09 -2.27
N LEU A 150 -16.28 -13.87 -2.12
CA LEU A 150 -15.88 -12.72 -2.95
C LEU A 150 -14.42 -12.32 -2.79
N LEU A 151 -13.85 -12.64 -1.64
CA LEU A 151 -12.47 -12.27 -1.37
C LEU A 151 -11.48 -13.08 -2.21
N ALA A 152 -11.69 -14.37 -2.36
CA ALA A 152 -10.74 -15.24 -3.04
C ALA A 152 -10.53 -14.77 -4.49
N ASP A 153 -11.62 -14.44 -5.18
CA ASP A 153 -11.59 -13.94 -6.55
C ASP A 153 -10.90 -12.58 -6.63
N PHE A 154 -11.24 -11.68 -5.71
CA PHE A 154 -10.65 -10.34 -5.71
C PHE A 154 -9.16 -10.38 -5.35
N VAL A 155 -8.75 -11.12 -4.32
CA VAL A 155 -7.33 -11.28 -3.95
C VAL A 155 -6.54 -11.96 -5.07
N SER A 156 -7.16 -12.89 -5.81
CA SER A 156 -6.54 -13.49 -7.00
C SER A 156 -6.29 -12.43 -8.07
N HIS A 157 -7.26 -11.58 -8.38
CA HIS A 157 -7.11 -10.47 -9.33
C HIS A 157 -6.05 -9.46 -8.89
N LEU A 158 -6.04 -9.09 -7.60
CA LEU A 158 -4.99 -8.27 -7.02
C LEU A 158 -3.60 -8.91 -7.18
N GLY A 159 -3.50 -10.21 -6.93
CA GLY A 159 -2.25 -10.96 -7.03
C GLY A 159 -1.66 -11.01 -8.44
N VAL A 160 -2.51 -10.95 -9.47
CA VAL A 160 -2.08 -10.85 -10.88
C VAL A 160 -1.46 -9.48 -11.20
N GLN A 161 -2.01 -8.41 -10.64
CA GLN A 161 -1.58 -7.03 -10.94
C GLN A 161 -0.46 -6.56 -10.01
N PHE A 162 -0.50 -6.99 -8.76
CA PHE A 162 0.41 -6.58 -7.70
C PHE A 162 0.95 -7.80 -6.96
N SER A 163 2.19 -7.76 -6.54
CA SER A 163 2.82 -8.85 -5.77
C SER A 163 2.29 -8.87 -4.34
N ILE A 164 1.04 -9.30 -4.15
CA ILE A 164 0.36 -9.34 -2.85
C ILE A 164 0.78 -10.58 -2.06
N LYS A 165 1.03 -10.38 -0.77
CA LYS A 165 1.19 -11.44 0.22
C LYS A 165 0.07 -11.32 1.24
N ASP A 166 -0.73 -12.37 1.39
CA ASP A 166 -1.70 -12.47 2.46
C ASP A 166 -0.97 -12.88 3.76
N LEU A 167 -1.05 -12.02 4.76
CA LEU A 167 -0.46 -12.24 6.09
C LEU A 167 -1.42 -12.95 7.06
N GLY A 168 -2.64 -13.24 6.61
CA GLY A 168 -3.67 -13.89 7.42
C GLY A 168 -4.50 -12.92 8.24
N SER A 169 -4.94 -13.38 9.41
CA SER A 169 -5.73 -12.52 10.32
C SER A 169 -4.91 -11.35 10.83
N LEU A 170 -5.55 -10.18 10.89
CA LEU A 170 -4.92 -8.97 11.40
C LEU A 170 -4.42 -9.20 12.82
N SER A 171 -3.12 -9.00 13.03
CA SER A 171 -2.45 -9.16 14.34
C SER A 171 -1.71 -7.90 14.78
N TYR A 172 -1.22 -7.11 13.83
CA TYR A 172 -0.47 -5.89 14.08
C TYR A 172 -0.63 -4.92 12.93
N PHE A 173 -0.92 -3.64 13.22
CA PHE A 173 -1.06 -2.62 12.19
C PHE A 173 -0.69 -1.24 12.73
N LEU A 174 0.25 -0.57 12.09
CA LEU A 174 0.68 0.81 12.40
C LEU A 174 0.97 1.06 13.90
N GLY A 175 1.71 0.18 14.52
CA GLY A 175 2.06 0.33 15.95
C GLY A 175 1.00 -0.21 16.91
N VAL A 176 -0.14 -0.70 16.40
CA VAL A 176 -1.23 -1.26 17.22
C VAL A 176 -1.24 -2.77 17.11
N GLN A 177 -1.07 -3.45 18.23
CA GLN A 177 -1.27 -4.89 18.33
C GLN A 177 -2.75 -5.20 18.48
N VAL A 178 -3.25 -6.16 17.70
CA VAL A 178 -4.65 -6.58 17.69
C VAL A 178 -4.76 -7.97 18.29
N CYS A 179 -5.38 -8.07 19.46
CA CYS A 179 -5.64 -9.34 20.15
C CYS A 179 -7.12 -9.65 20.10
N ARG A 180 -7.48 -10.88 19.67
CA ARG A 180 -8.86 -11.37 19.65
C ARG A 180 -9.09 -12.28 20.84
N PHE A 181 -10.18 -12.02 21.57
CA PHE A 181 -10.68 -12.83 22.65
C PHE A 181 -12.12 -13.25 22.37
N SER A 182 -12.68 -14.14 23.20
CA SER A 182 -14.06 -14.61 23.07
C SER A 182 -15.11 -13.50 23.20
N ASP A 183 -14.76 -12.43 23.94
CA ASP A 183 -15.62 -11.30 24.27
C ASP A 183 -15.34 -10.03 23.46
N GLY A 184 -14.32 -10.06 22.54
CA GLY A 184 -14.05 -8.91 21.68
C GLY A 184 -12.65 -8.85 21.10
N ILE A 185 -12.34 -7.68 20.55
CA ILE A 185 -11.02 -7.34 20.03
C ILE A 185 -10.43 -6.25 20.91
N PHE A 186 -9.20 -6.47 21.38
CA PHE A 186 -8.45 -5.52 22.17
C PHE A 186 -7.29 -4.95 21.37
N PHE A 187 -7.05 -3.67 21.54
CA PHE A 187 -6.00 -2.91 20.86
C PHE A 187 -4.97 -2.46 21.88
N TYR A 188 -3.72 -2.84 21.67
CA TYR A 188 -2.62 -2.43 22.51
C TYR A 188 -1.67 -1.57 21.70
N HIS A 189 -1.44 -0.34 22.16
CA HIS A 189 -0.34 0.45 21.63
C HIS A 189 0.96 -0.07 22.24
N ASN A 190 1.90 -0.54 21.42
CA ASN A 190 3.21 -0.96 21.88
C ASN A 190 4.18 0.23 21.75
N PRO A 191 4.58 0.89 22.85
CA PRO A 191 5.44 2.07 22.78
C PRO A 191 6.90 1.74 22.44
N ASN A 192 7.26 0.45 22.29
CA ASN A 192 8.63 -0.01 22.09
C ASN A 192 8.95 -0.45 20.63
N ILE A 193 8.11 -0.06 19.65
CA ILE A 193 8.35 -0.35 18.21
C ILE A 193 8.27 0.95 17.42
#